data_145f122c362f2a1b878d2c5890761bec
#
_entry.id   145f122c362f2a1b878d2c5890761bec
#
_cell.length_a   1.000
_cell.length_b   1.000
_cell.length_c   1.000
_cell.angle_alpha   90.00
_cell.angle_beta   90.00
_cell.angle_gamma   90.00
#
_symmetry.space_group_name_H-M   'P 1'
#
loop_
_entity.id
_entity.type
_entity.pdbx_description
1 polymer ?
#
loop_
_entity_poly.entity_id
_entity_poly.type
_entity_poly.pdbx_seq_one_letter_code
_entity_poly.pdbx_strand_id
1 'polypeptide(L)'
;MLFGYYYLSMDVSARPSMEYKITRNYAGDRLFSLLAYDKELVTFNDDKIKCYRSVVFSFPERKLLCFSPPSITTLQNFINPRDRKSNCIEPSKYTTNEYIDGLMLNLFFDTRTFRWELAVKYNTGGKQRYRYNKPSSYLAQRYIDIFKQKLQYEGDLMKSPIIKMLSTDHSYSFVCSYRDEKLYLVAVYEINELYARFVEANDYEHWECFANVNGVICFPKRYYFDSCSMEEIEMDVYRHNIDGVVYTSNDDGKRYKVLNYWYNIR
;
A
#
# COMPACT_ATOMS: atom_id res chain seq x y z
N MET A 1 17.94 -3.95 10.52
CA MET A 1 16.76 -4.52 9.83
C MET A 1 17.31 -5.36 8.70
N LEU A 2 16.96 -6.64 8.59
CA LEU A 2 17.32 -7.47 7.43
C LEU A 2 16.52 -6.93 6.24
N PHE A 3 17.15 -6.80 5.09
CA PHE A 3 16.59 -6.22 3.87
C PHE A 3 15.18 -6.75 3.57
N GLY A 4 14.22 -5.84 3.41
CA GLY A 4 12.85 -6.16 2.99
C GLY A 4 11.96 -6.86 4.01
N TYR A 5 12.42 -7.13 5.23
CA TYR A 5 11.63 -7.78 6.27
C TYR A 5 11.03 -6.79 7.24
N TYR A 6 9.73 -6.87 7.42
CA TYR A 6 8.97 -6.12 8.41
C TYR A 6 8.53 -7.07 9.52
N TYR A 7 9.21 -7.04 10.66
CA TYR A 7 8.78 -7.78 11.85
C TYR A 7 7.66 -7.03 12.52
N LEU A 8 6.51 -7.65 12.61
CA LEU A 8 5.29 -7.06 13.12
C LEU A 8 4.81 -7.87 14.32
N SER A 9 4.75 -7.25 15.48
CA SER A 9 4.12 -7.84 16.65
C SER A 9 2.88 -7.05 17.03
N MET A 10 1.80 -7.77 17.31
CA MET A 10 0.70 -7.24 18.09
C MET A 10 0.99 -7.50 19.56
N ASP A 11 1.97 -6.83 20.14
CA ASP A 11 2.14 -6.88 21.58
C ASP A 11 1.02 -6.06 22.23
N VAL A 12 -0.05 -6.78 22.57
CA VAL A 12 -1.27 -6.20 23.15
C VAL A 12 -1.10 -5.96 24.64
N SER A 13 -0.03 -6.44 25.25
CA SER A 13 0.33 -6.13 26.64
C SER A 13 0.92 -4.73 26.76
N ALA A 14 1.57 -4.22 25.72
CA ALA A 14 1.85 -2.81 25.60
C ALA A 14 0.50 -2.10 25.39
N ARG A 15 0.11 -1.22 26.30
CA ARG A 15 -0.99 -0.28 26.11
C ARG A 15 -0.84 0.27 24.70
N PRO A 16 -1.91 0.28 23.84
CA PRO A 16 -1.80 0.88 22.53
C PRO A 16 -1.21 2.26 22.77
N SER A 17 -0.01 2.51 22.25
CA SER A 17 0.52 3.86 22.27
C SER A 17 -0.55 4.72 21.61
N MET A 18 -0.77 5.93 22.09
CA MET A 18 -1.80 6.83 21.49
C MET A 18 -1.64 6.98 19.97
N GLU A 19 -0.50 6.57 19.44
CA GLU A 19 -0.09 6.67 18.04
C GLU A 19 -0.75 5.65 17.10
N TYR A 20 -1.34 4.57 17.66
CA TYR A 20 -1.99 3.53 16.87
C TYR A 20 -3.48 3.46 17.15
N LYS A 21 -4.24 3.28 16.07
CA LYS A 21 -5.65 2.95 16.15
C LYS A 21 -5.85 1.47 15.86
N ILE A 22 -6.32 0.74 16.84
CA ILE A 22 -6.73 -0.66 16.69
C ILE A 22 -8.22 -0.67 16.41
N THR A 23 -8.61 -1.20 15.27
CA THR A 23 -10.03 -1.40 14.93
C THR A 23 -10.31 -2.89 14.84
N ARG A 24 -11.31 -3.36 15.57
CA ARG A 24 -11.79 -4.73 15.46
C ARG A 24 -12.96 -4.76 14.49
N ASN A 25 -12.87 -5.59 13.48
CA ASN A 25 -13.88 -5.71 12.44
C ASN A 25 -14.26 -7.15 12.22
N TYR A 26 -15.55 -7.37 11.99
CA TYR A 26 -16.10 -8.65 11.61
C TYR A 26 -16.27 -8.72 10.09
N ALA A 27 -15.83 -9.83 9.51
CA ALA A 27 -16.22 -10.26 8.18
C ALA A 27 -16.98 -11.58 8.31
N GLY A 28 -18.30 -11.50 8.28
CA GLY A 28 -19.16 -12.63 8.68
C GLY A 28 -19.08 -12.84 10.20
N ASP A 29 -18.71 -14.04 10.61
CA ASP A 29 -18.49 -14.50 11.99
C ASP A 29 -17.03 -14.32 12.46
N ARG A 30 -16.14 -13.89 11.56
CA ARG A 30 -14.70 -13.77 11.84
C ARG A 30 -14.33 -12.39 12.34
N LEU A 31 -13.49 -12.38 13.34
CA LEU A 31 -12.95 -11.15 13.91
C LEU A 31 -11.50 -10.93 13.45
N PHE A 32 -11.24 -9.73 12.96
CA PHE A 32 -9.93 -9.25 12.59
C PHE A 32 -9.54 -8.06 13.47
N SER A 33 -8.27 -7.95 13.76
CA SER A 33 -7.70 -6.76 14.36
C SER A 33 -6.91 -5.99 13.30
N LEU A 34 -7.37 -4.80 12.96
CA LEU A 34 -6.66 -3.90 12.06
C LEU A 34 -5.89 -2.88 12.87
N LEU A 35 -4.59 -2.82 12.61
CA LEU A 35 -3.70 -1.85 13.22
C LEU A 35 -3.34 -0.79 12.18
N ALA A 36 -3.65 0.45 12.48
CA ALA A 36 -3.28 1.59 11.64
C ALA A 36 -2.79 2.75 12.52
N TYR A 37 -1.76 3.47 12.05
CA TYR A 37 -1.31 4.67 12.75
C TYR A 37 -2.36 5.79 12.64
N ASP A 38 -2.43 6.61 13.69
CA ASP A 38 -3.25 7.83 13.66
C ASP A 38 -2.42 8.99 13.10
N LYS A 39 -2.91 9.56 11.99
CA LYS A 39 -2.22 10.65 11.30
C LYS A 39 -2.09 11.93 12.12
N GLU A 40 -2.99 12.13 13.09
CA GLU A 40 -3.02 13.35 13.91
C GLU A 40 -2.03 13.28 15.07
N LEU A 41 -1.67 12.06 15.48
CA LEU A 41 -0.83 11.83 16.66
C LEU A 41 0.62 11.45 16.30
N VAL A 42 0.85 10.97 15.07
CA VAL A 42 2.19 10.53 14.65
C VAL A 42 3.02 11.71 14.19
N THR A 43 4.06 12.00 14.93
CA THR A 43 5.19 12.79 14.41
C THR A 43 5.87 11.97 13.33
N PHE A 44 5.96 12.51 12.11
CA PHE A 44 6.43 11.80 10.90
C PHE A 44 7.87 11.25 10.95
N ASN A 45 8.53 11.28 12.10
CA ASN A 45 9.92 10.85 12.27
C ASN A 45 10.08 9.41 12.78
N ASP A 46 9.01 8.72 13.17
CA ASP A 46 9.10 7.34 13.62
C ASP A 46 8.81 6.36 12.47
N ASP A 47 9.89 5.80 11.91
CA ASP A 47 9.82 4.85 10.81
C ASP A 47 9.12 3.54 11.20
N LYS A 48 9.16 3.17 12.50
CA LYS A 48 8.46 1.97 12.98
C LYS A 48 6.95 2.15 12.88
N ILE A 49 6.46 3.34 13.22
CA ILE A 49 5.03 3.65 13.17
C ILE A 49 4.52 3.69 11.74
N LYS A 50 5.32 4.18 10.79
CA LYS A 50 4.94 4.26 9.37
C LYS A 50 4.64 2.89 8.76
N CYS A 51 5.24 1.80 9.27
CA CYS A 51 4.96 0.44 8.83
C CYS A 51 3.51 0.02 9.10
N TYR A 52 2.84 0.62 10.08
CA TYR A 52 1.48 0.29 10.45
C TYR A 52 0.44 1.16 9.73
N ARG A 53 0.49 1.19 8.40
CA ARG A 53 -0.52 1.93 7.62
C ARG A 53 -1.87 1.22 7.59
N SER A 54 -1.85 -0.09 7.39
CA SER A 54 -3.01 -1.00 7.43
C SER A 54 -2.47 -2.42 7.54
N VAL A 55 -2.38 -2.92 8.76
CA VAL A 55 -1.91 -4.27 9.06
C VAL A 55 -3.07 -5.06 9.64
N VAL A 56 -3.32 -6.25 9.12
CA VAL A 56 -4.42 -7.11 9.55
C VAL A 56 -3.88 -8.33 10.26
N PHE A 57 -4.38 -8.56 11.46
CA PHE A 57 -4.13 -9.77 12.24
C PHE A 57 -5.41 -10.57 12.44
N SER A 58 -5.29 -11.87 12.51
CA SER A 58 -6.37 -12.72 13.00
C SER A 58 -6.66 -12.43 14.48
N PHE A 59 -7.89 -12.70 14.92
CA PHE A 59 -8.25 -12.62 16.32
C PHE A 59 -9.06 -13.90 16.69
N PRO A 60 -8.73 -14.56 17.78
CA PRO A 60 -7.77 -14.20 18.86
C PRO A 60 -6.30 -14.61 18.60
N GLU A 61 -5.96 -15.36 17.56
CA GLU A 61 -4.66 -16.02 17.33
C GLU A 61 -3.50 -15.02 17.14
N ARG A 62 -3.81 -13.78 16.74
CA ARG A 62 -2.85 -12.69 16.51
C ARG A 62 -1.79 -13.00 15.44
N LYS A 63 -2.10 -13.84 14.47
CA LYS A 63 -1.25 -14.11 13.32
C LYS A 63 -1.37 -12.99 12.31
N LEU A 64 -0.26 -12.58 11.72
CA LEU A 64 -0.25 -11.63 10.62
C LEU A 64 -0.94 -12.25 9.41
N LEU A 65 -1.90 -11.54 8.83
CA LEU A 65 -2.63 -11.97 7.62
C LEU A 65 -2.41 -11.03 6.45
N CYS A 66 -2.21 -9.74 6.72
CA CYS A 66 -2.06 -8.74 5.66
C CYS A 66 -1.15 -7.61 6.10
N PHE A 67 -0.31 -7.19 5.17
CA PHE A 67 0.55 -6.04 5.33
C PHE A 67 0.36 -5.10 4.13
N SER A 68 0.21 -3.81 4.38
CA SER A 68 0.17 -2.78 3.33
C SER A 68 1.49 -2.02 3.27
N PRO A 69 1.83 -1.44 2.13
CA PRO A 69 3.03 -0.61 2.03
C PRO A 69 3.08 0.44 3.13
N PRO A 70 4.25 0.67 3.74
CA PRO A 70 4.46 1.75 4.70
C PRO A 70 4.00 3.10 4.17
N SER A 71 3.71 4.01 5.10
CA SER A 71 3.34 5.37 4.71
C SER A 71 4.48 6.04 3.95
N ILE A 72 4.12 6.72 2.87
CA ILE A 72 5.07 7.45 2.05
C ILE A 72 5.32 8.83 2.67
N THR A 73 6.57 9.18 2.88
CA THR A 73 6.98 10.52 3.30
C THR A 73 7.23 11.38 2.07
N THR A 74 6.87 12.66 2.12
CA THR A 74 7.27 13.62 1.09
C THR A 74 8.77 13.84 1.21
N LEU A 75 9.49 13.71 0.11
CA LEU A 75 10.95 13.84 0.11
C LEU A 75 11.43 15.20 0.61
N GLN A 76 10.66 16.26 0.33
CA GLN A 76 10.91 17.61 0.85
C GLN A 76 10.97 17.70 2.39
N ASN A 77 10.25 16.82 3.09
CA ASN A 77 10.28 16.76 4.56
C ASN A 77 11.50 15.98 5.10
N PHE A 78 12.13 15.20 4.24
CA PHE A 78 13.30 14.40 4.60
C PHE A 78 14.61 15.19 4.42
N ILE A 79 14.64 16.06 3.40
CA ILE A 79 15.81 16.89 3.10
C ILE A 79 15.76 18.12 3.99
N ASN A 80 16.77 18.27 4.87
CA ASN A 80 16.89 19.45 5.69
C ASN A 80 16.95 20.70 4.78
N PRO A 81 16.08 21.71 4.97
CA PRO A 81 16.08 22.92 4.14
C PRO A 81 17.43 23.64 4.08
N ARG A 82 18.29 23.46 5.09
CA ARG A 82 19.65 24.05 5.13
C ARG A 82 20.66 23.30 4.26
N ASP A 83 20.37 22.05 3.90
CA ASP A 83 21.28 21.15 3.18
C ASP A 83 20.79 20.80 1.77
N ARG A 84 19.82 21.54 1.22
CA ARG A 84 19.22 21.25 -0.10
C ARG A 84 20.21 21.03 -1.23
N LYS A 85 21.38 21.68 -1.17
CA LYS A 85 22.43 21.54 -2.20
C LYS A 85 23.35 20.34 -2.00
N SER A 86 23.42 19.77 -0.80
CA SER A 86 24.29 18.63 -0.48
C SER A 86 23.56 17.27 -0.46
N ASN A 87 22.23 17.27 -0.42
CA ASN A 87 21.43 16.07 -0.39
C ASN A 87 21.08 15.60 -1.81
N CYS A 88 22.06 15.06 -2.49
CA CYS A 88 21.83 14.30 -3.72
C CYS A 88 21.23 12.95 -3.36
N ILE A 89 20.15 12.59 -4.05
CA ILE A 89 19.68 11.21 -4.08
C ILE A 89 20.61 10.46 -5.03
N GLU A 90 21.18 9.37 -4.56
CA GLU A 90 21.95 8.48 -5.41
C GLU A 90 20.96 7.54 -6.14
N PRO A 91 20.68 7.74 -7.45
CA PRO A 91 19.61 7.04 -8.15
C PRO A 91 19.72 5.51 -8.07
N SER A 92 20.95 4.99 -8.05
CA SER A 92 21.23 3.55 -7.96
C SER A 92 20.74 2.88 -6.67
N LYS A 93 20.50 3.66 -5.62
CA LYS A 93 20.01 3.16 -4.33
C LYS A 93 18.48 3.09 -4.24
N TYR A 94 17.79 3.52 -5.29
CA TYR A 94 16.34 3.60 -5.27
C TYR A 94 15.73 2.98 -6.52
N THR A 95 14.61 2.31 -6.32
CA THR A 95 13.69 1.97 -7.41
C THR A 95 12.64 3.08 -7.50
N THR A 96 12.47 3.66 -8.70
CA THR A 96 11.56 4.78 -8.92
C THR A 96 10.36 4.33 -9.74
N ASN A 97 9.17 4.46 -9.15
CA ASN A 97 7.91 4.08 -9.77
C ASN A 97 6.97 5.29 -9.86
N GLU A 98 6.04 5.25 -10.81
CA GLU A 98 4.94 6.21 -10.90
C GLU A 98 4.17 6.26 -9.58
N TYR A 99 3.84 7.47 -9.12
CA TYR A 99 2.94 7.66 -8.01
C TYR A 99 1.50 7.49 -8.48
N ILE A 100 0.82 6.50 -7.94
CA ILE A 100 -0.59 6.26 -8.23
C ILE A 100 -1.41 6.81 -7.07
N ASP A 101 -2.20 7.86 -7.36
CA ASP A 101 -3.17 8.37 -6.39
C ASP A 101 -4.49 7.63 -6.50
N GLY A 102 -5.01 7.22 -5.36
CA GLY A 102 -6.24 6.44 -5.35
C GLY A 102 -6.56 5.81 -4.01
N LEU A 103 -7.60 4.98 -4.03
CA LEU A 103 -7.98 4.16 -2.89
C LEU A 103 -7.14 2.88 -2.85
N MET A 104 -6.39 2.71 -1.76
CA MET A 104 -5.64 1.47 -1.53
C MET A 104 -6.54 0.39 -0.95
N LEU A 105 -6.47 -0.78 -1.57
CA LEU A 105 -7.18 -2.01 -1.23
C LEU A 105 -6.16 -3.13 -1.07
N ASN A 106 -6.22 -3.85 0.04
CA ASN A 106 -5.31 -4.95 0.31
C ASN A 106 -6.06 -6.27 0.25
N LEU A 107 -5.63 -7.16 -0.63
CA LEU A 107 -6.15 -8.51 -0.79
C LEU A 107 -5.25 -9.47 -0.04
N PHE A 108 -5.84 -10.36 0.77
CA PHE A 108 -5.11 -11.35 1.55
C PHE A 108 -5.93 -12.62 1.75
N PHE A 109 -5.25 -13.72 2.05
CA PHE A 109 -5.88 -15.00 2.31
C PHE A 109 -6.03 -15.25 3.82
N ASP A 110 -7.25 -15.55 4.27
CA ASP A 110 -7.51 -15.95 5.66
C ASP A 110 -7.39 -17.47 5.79
N THR A 111 -6.28 -17.93 6.34
CA THR A 111 -5.96 -19.34 6.50
C THR A 111 -6.93 -20.09 7.43
N ARG A 112 -7.68 -19.38 8.30
CA ARG A 112 -8.65 -20.00 9.22
C ARG A 112 -9.90 -20.52 8.50
N THR A 113 -10.26 -19.84 7.41
CA THR A 113 -11.48 -20.14 6.65
C THR A 113 -11.22 -20.50 5.21
N PHE A 114 -9.96 -20.50 4.80
CA PHE A 114 -9.53 -20.75 3.43
C PHE A 114 -10.25 -19.84 2.42
N ARG A 115 -10.31 -18.52 2.74
CA ARG A 115 -10.97 -17.53 1.89
C ARG A 115 -10.11 -16.29 1.69
N TRP A 116 -10.26 -15.73 0.51
CA TRP A 116 -9.72 -14.43 0.21
C TRP A 116 -10.58 -13.33 0.82
N GLU A 117 -9.91 -12.35 1.41
CA GLU A 117 -10.53 -11.20 2.05
C GLU A 117 -9.91 -9.90 1.55
N LEU A 118 -10.71 -8.84 1.60
CA LEU A 118 -10.31 -7.50 1.20
C LEU A 118 -10.27 -6.59 2.41
N ALA A 119 -9.17 -5.84 2.56
CA ALA A 119 -9.04 -4.80 3.57
C ALA A 119 -8.83 -3.43 2.95
N VAL A 120 -9.36 -2.41 3.59
CA VAL A 120 -9.01 -1.00 3.44
C VAL A 120 -8.36 -0.53 4.74
N LYS A 121 -7.94 0.73 4.81
CA LYS A 121 -7.15 1.23 5.95
C LYS A 121 -7.71 0.86 7.33
N TYR A 122 -9.02 0.87 7.52
CA TYR A 122 -9.66 0.68 8.83
C TYR A 122 -10.74 -0.40 8.83
N ASN A 123 -10.90 -1.18 7.77
CA ASN A 123 -12.01 -2.11 7.62
C ASN A 123 -11.66 -3.35 6.80
N THR A 124 -12.34 -4.47 7.06
CA THR A 124 -12.22 -5.73 6.31
C THR A 124 -13.56 -6.17 5.74
N GLY A 125 -13.53 -7.22 4.90
CA GLY A 125 -14.73 -7.85 4.35
C GLY A 125 -15.31 -7.18 3.12
N GLY A 126 -14.61 -6.22 2.51
CA GLY A 126 -15.06 -5.53 1.30
C GLY A 126 -16.38 -4.77 1.46
N LYS A 127 -16.88 -4.65 2.69
CA LYS A 127 -18.06 -3.89 3.06
C LYS A 127 -17.60 -2.67 3.82
N GLN A 128 -17.44 -1.56 3.15
CA GLN A 128 -17.11 -0.33 3.82
C GLN A 128 -18.39 0.29 4.38
N ARG A 129 -18.57 0.20 5.68
CA ARG A 129 -19.56 1.03 6.38
C ARG A 129 -18.92 2.40 6.60
N TYR A 130 -19.18 3.33 5.71
CA TYR A 130 -18.87 4.74 5.99
C TYR A 130 -19.82 5.24 7.08
N ARG A 131 -19.26 5.57 8.22
CA ARG A 131 -19.92 6.42 9.18
C ARG A 131 -19.95 7.81 8.56
N TYR A 132 -21.15 8.34 8.38
CA TYR A 132 -21.49 9.68 7.91
C TYR A 132 -21.75 9.84 6.40
N ASN A 133 -22.84 10.52 6.13
CA ASN A 133 -23.32 11.01 4.83
C ASN A 133 -22.40 12.10 4.23
N LYS A 134 -21.09 11.82 4.08
CA LYS A 134 -20.17 12.73 3.42
C LYS A 134 -19.99 12.33 1.96
N PRO A 135 -19.87 13.30 1.02
CA PRO A 135 -19.63 13.00 -0.39
C PRO A 135 -18.42 12.08 -0.65
N SER A 136 -17.39 12.14 0.21
CA SER A 136 -16.23 11.26 0.16
C SER A 136 -16.56 9.77 0.39
N SER A 137 -17.71 9.44 0.98
CA SER A 137 -18.12 8.04 1.20
C SER A 137 -18.57 7.37 -0.10
N TYR A 138 -19.18 8.11 -1.01
CA TYR A 138 -19.57 7.60 -2.33
C TYR A 138 -18.37 7.26 -3.20
N LEU A 139 -17.33 8.10 -3.19
CA LEU A 139 -16.13 7.86 -3.97
C LEU A 139 -15.46 6.54 -3.60
N ALA A 140 -15.28 6.30 -2.33
CA ALA A 140 -14.58 5.09 -1.92
C ALA A 140 -15.42 3.82 -2.18
N GLN A 141 -16.75 3.84 -2.06
CA GLN A 141 -17.59 2.72 -2.46
C GLN A 141 -17.45 2.45 -3.97
N ARG A 142 -17.45 3.50 -4.79
CA ARG A 142 -17.22 3.38 -6.24
C ARG A 142 -15.92 2.65 -6.56
N TYR A 143 -14.80 2.98 -5.88
CA TYR A 143 -13.52 2.31 -6.12
C TYR A 143 -13.49 0.86 -5.65
N ILE A 144 -14.20 0.52 -4.58
CA ILE A 144 -14.39 -0.88 -4.18
C ILE A 144 -15.19 -1.63 -5.25
N ASP A 145 -16.20 -1.00 -5.82
CA ASP A 145 -17.01 -1.61 -6.87
C ASP A 145 -16.20 -1.79 -8.15
N ILE A 146 -15.35 -0.83 -8.52
CA ILE A 146 -14.38 -0.98 -9.61
C ILE A 146 -13.44 -2.16 -9.36
N PHE A 147 -12.87 -2.27 -8.16
CA PHE A 147 -12.03 -3.40 -7.79
C PHE A 147 -12.76 -4.73 -7.99
N LYS A 148 -13.98 -4.84 -7.48
CA LYS A 148 -14.80 -6.04 -7.60
C LYS A 148 -15.09 -6.37 -9.06
N GLN A 149 -15.47 -5.37 -9.85
CA GLN A 149 -15.76 -5.53 -11.27
C GLN A 149 -14.53 -6.00 -12.04
N LYS A 150 -13.38 -5.35 -11.84
CA LYS A 150 -12.12 -5.71 -12.52
C LYS A 150 -11.66 -7.13 -12.20
N LEU A 151 -11.80 -7.55 -10.95
CA LEU A 151 -11.44 -8.90 -10.52
C LEU A 151 -12.58 -9.91 -10.67
N GLN A 152 -13.70 -9.55 -11.32
CA GLN A 152 -14.88 -10.39 -11.48
C GLN A 152 -15.41 -10.93 -10.13
N TYR A 153 -15.46 -10.02 -9.14
CA TYR A 153 -15.92 -10.34 -7.80
C TYR A 153 -17.44 -10.34 -7.73
N GLU A 154 -18.03 -11.52 -7.58
CA GLU A 154 -19.48 -11.72 -7.48
C GLU A 154 -19.94 -12.01 -6.03
N GLY A 155 -19.36 -11.33 -5.05
CA GLY A 155 -19.66 -11.57 -3.61
C GLY A 155 -18.79 -12.64 -2.95
N ASP A 156 -18.11 -13.47 -3.71
CA ASP A 156 -17.14 -14.46 -3.26
C ASP A 156 -15.85 -14.35 -4.08
N LEU A 157 -14.78 -13.82 -3.46
CA LEU A 157 -13.47 -13.65 -4.08
C LEU A 157 -12.90 -14.97 -4.63
N MET A 158 -13.27 -16.10 -4.05
CA MET A 158 -12.81 -17.41 -4.52
C MET A 158 -13.34 -17.77 -5.92
N LYS A 159 -14.38 -17.11 -6.40
CA LYS A 159 -14.92 -17.32 -7.75
C LYS A 159 -14.15 -16.57 -8.83
N SER A 160 -13.39 -15.54 -8.45
CA SER A 160 -12.59 -14.78 -9.42
C SER A 160 -11.52 -15.66 -10.06
N PRO A 161 -11.43 -15.74 -11.39
CA PRO A 161 -10.38 -16.50 -12.07
C PRO A 161 -8.98 -15.99 -11.76
N ILE A 162 -8.82 -14.68 -11.63
CA ILE A 162 -7.53 -14.03 -11.32
C ILE A 162 -7.10 -14.41 -9.90
N ILE A 163 -8.01 -14.29 -8.95
CA ILE A 163 -7.69 -14.55 -7.54
C ILE A 163 -7.32 -16.02 -7.28
N LYS A 164 -7.90 -16.96 -8.03
CA LYS A 164 -7.56 -18.38 -7.92
C LYS A 164 -6.10 -18.68 -8.27
N MET A 165 -5.47 -17.84 -9.08
CA MET A 165 -4.07 -18.01 -9.48
C MET A 165 -3.08 -17.35 -8.52
N LEU A 166 -3.55 -16.53 -7.58
CA LEU A 166 -2.69 -15.83 -6.62
C LEU A 166 -2.21 -16.79 -5.52
N SER A 167 -0.96 -16.62 -5.08
CA SER A 167 -0.42 -17.35 -3.94
C SER A 167 -1.11 -16.93 -2.64
N THR A 168 -1.52 -17.91 -1.84
CA THR A 168 -2.17 -17.69 -0.54
C THR A 168 -1.22 -17.19 0.55
N ASP A 169 0.08 -17.27 0.31
CA ASP A 169 1.13 -16.85 1.25
C ASP A 169 1.49 -15.37 1.08
N HIS A 170 0.78 -14.67 0.20
CA HIS A 170 1.06 -13.26 -0.10
C HIS A 170 -0.12 -12.36 0.23
N SER A 171 0.19 -11.11 0.54
CA SER A 171 -0.77 -10.01 0.51
C SER A 171 -0.46 -9.09 -0.66
N TYR A 172 -1.53 -8.63 -1.32
CA TYR A 172 -1.45 -7.84 -2.55
C TYR A 172 -2.07 -6.47 -2.29
N SER A 173 -1.31 -5.41 -2.50
CA SER A 173 -1.77 -4.05 -2.32
C SER A 173 -2.09 -3.42 -3.67
N PHE A 174 -3.36 -3.18 -3.90
CA PHE A 174 -3.87 -2.52 -5.09
C PHE A 174 -4.23 -1.07 -4.80
N VAL A 175 -4.12 -0.22 -5.82
CA VAL A 175 -4.67 1.14 -5.81
C VAL A 175 -5.65 1.27 -6.96
N CYS A 176 -6.91 1.57 -6.64
CA CYS A 176 -7.87 2.04 -7.64
C CYS A 176 -7.61 3.53 -7.87
N SER A 177 -7.07 3.86 -9.03
CA SER A 177 -6.65 5.21 -9.37
C SER A 177 -7.85 6.15 -9.49
N TYR A 178 -7.71 7.36 -8.92
CA TYR A 178 -8.73 8.43 -9.04
C TYR A 178 -8.75 9.04 -10.44
N ARG A 179 -7.65 8.92 -11.18
CA ARG A 179 -7.47 9.55 -12.48
C ARG A 179 -8.14 8.78 -13.61
N ASP A 180 -7.93 7.47 -13.69
CA ASP A 180 -8.30 6.64 -14.85
C ASP A 180 -9.11 5.40 -14.48
N GLU A 181 -9.50 5.27 -13.21
CA GLU A 181 -10.28 4.16 -12.69
C GLU A 181 -9.66 2.78 -12.96
N LYS A 182 -8.35 2.74 -13.17
CA LYS A 182 -7.61 1.50 -13.31
C LYS A 182 -7.20 0.93 -11.97
N LEU A 183 -6.97 -0.38 -11.97
CA LEU A 183 -6.49 -1.12 -10.82
C LEU A 183 -4.99 -1.36 -10.96
N TYR A 184 -4.21 -0.69 -10.12
CA TYR A 184 -2.76 -0.83 -10.09
C TYR A 184 -2.31 -1.72 -8.95
N LEU A 185 -1.52 -2.78 -9.24
CA LEU A 185 -0.81 -3.53 -8.20
C LEU A 185 0.46 -2.76 -7.84
N VAL A 186 0.52 -2.23 -6.62
CA VAL A 186 1.59 -1.32 -6.18
C VAL A 186 2.58 -1.96 -5.22
N ALA A 187 2.23 -3.08 -4.62
CA ALA A 187 3.15 -3.86 -3.77
C ALA A 187 2.62 -5.27 -3.53
N VAL A 188 3.54 -6.19 -3.34
CA VAL A 188 3.29 -7.57 -2.91
C VAL A 188 4.18 -7.87 -1.71
N TYR A 189 3.63 -8.56 -0.73
CA TYR A 189 4.36 -9.01 0.44
C TYR A 189 4.11 -10.48 0.67
N GLU A 190 5.16 -11.26 0.82
CA GLU A 190 5.08 -12.60 1.38
C GLU A 190 4.77 -12.48 2.88
N ILE A 191 3.77 -13.20 3.33
CA ILE A 191 3.27 -13.14 4.70
C ILE A 191 3.68 -14.40 5.46
N ASN A 192 4.36 -14.17 6.56
CA ASN A 192 4.58 -15.17 7.60
C ASN A 192 3.84 -14.75 8.86
N GLU A 193 3.63 -15.66 9.79
CA GLU A 193 2.90 -15.37 11.04
C GLU A 193 3.45 -14.18 11.84
N LEU A 194 4.76 -13.87 11.69
CA LEU A 194 5.47 -12.87 12.47
C LEU A 194 6.04 -11.72 11.66
N TYR A 195 6.15 -11.87 10.35
CA TYR A 195 6.75 -10.85 9.50
C TYR A 195 6.11 -10.80 8.11
N ALA A 196 6.28 -9.66 7.46
CA ALA A 196 6.03 -9.48 6.04
C ALA A 196 7.36 -9.22 5.32
N ARG A 197 7.59 -9.91 4.21
CA ARG A 197 8.75 -9.69 3.34
C ARG A 197 8.30 -9.02 2.06
N PHE A 198 8.91 -7.89 1.73
CA PHE A 198 8.64 -7.21 0.47
C PHE A 198 9.13 -8.07 -0.71
N VAL A 199 8.28 -8.22 -1.72
CA VAL A 199 8.60 -8.84 -2.99
C VAL A 199 8.86 -7.73 -4.01
N GLU A 200 10.00 -7.79 -4.68
CA GLU A 200 10.35 -6.76 -5.65
C GLU A 200 9.42 -6.81 -6.87
N ALA A 201 9.12 -5.63 -7.42
CA ALA A 201 8.23 -5.54 -8.59
C ALA A 201 8.78 -6.28 -9.80
N ASN A 202 10.11 -6.34 -9.97
CA ASN A 202 10.74 -7.14 -11.01
C ASN A 202 10.36 -8.62 -10.96
N ASP A 203 10.12 -9.15 -9.76
CA ASP A 203 9.79 -10.55 -9.57
C ASP A 203 8.31 -10.80 -9.88
N TYR A 204 7.40 -10.06 -9.22
CA TYR A 204 5.97 -10.37 -9.32
C TYR A 204 5.32 -9.93 -10.65
N GLU A 205 5.83 -8.91 -11.32
CA GLU A 205 5.30 -8.47 -12.62
C GLU A 205 5.38 -9.58 -13.68
N HIS A 206 6.32 -10.51 -13.54
CA HIS A 206 6.53 -11.63 -14.45
C HIS A 206 5.89 -12.94 -13.99
N TRP A 207 5.17 -12.94 -12.87
CA TRP A 207 4.49 -14.17 -12.44
C TRP A 207 3.40 -14.59 -13.41
N GLU A 208 3.25 -15.88 -13.60
CA GLU A 208 2.28 -16.46 -14.53
C GLU A 208 0.84 -16.00 -14.24
N CYS A 209 0.50 -15.80 -12.97
CA CYS A 209 -0.80 -15.29 -12.56
C CYS A 209 -1.12 -13.90 -13.11
N PHE A 210 -0.12 -13.12 -13.50
CA PHE A 210 -0.28 -11.79 -14.10
C PHE A 210 -0.08 -11.75 -15.61
N ALA A 211 0.39 -12.84 -16.24
CA ALA A 211 0.66 -12.88 -17.68
C ALA A 211 -0.59 -12.62 -18.55
N ASN A 212 -1.77 -12.99 -18.07
CA ASN A 212 -3.03 -12.93 -18.79
C ASN A 212 -4.01 -11.87 -18.28
N VAL A 213 -3.56 -10.95 -17.40
CA VAL A 213 -4.41 -9.93 -16.78
C VAL A 213 -4.28 -8.55 -17.41
N ASN A 214 -3.68 -8.46 -18.60
CA ASN A 214 -3.47 -7.20 -19.32
C ASN A 214 -4.78 -6.40 -19.45
N GLY A 215 -4.76 -5.16 -18.99
CA GLY A 215 -5.92 -4.25 -18.98
C GLY A 215 -6.87 -4.42 -17.79
N VAL A 216 -6.75 -5.50 -17.01
CA VAL A 216 -7.49 -5.68 -15.73
C VAL A 216 -6.66 -5.17 -14.56
N ILE A 217 -5.42 -5.64 -14.46
CA ILE A 217 -4.43 -5.17 -13.49
C ILE A 217 -3.33 -4.44 -14.27
N CYS A 218 -2.98 -3.27 -13.77
CA CYS A 218 -1.88 -2.46 -14.29
C CYS A 218 -0.75 -2.46 -13.25
N PHE A 219 0.48 -2.20 -13.72
CA PHE A 219 1.63 -1.96 -12.87
C PHE A 219 2.04 -0.49 -12.97
N PRO A 220 2.50 0.15 -11.86
CA PRO A 220 3.06 1.49 -11.93
C PRO A 220 4.24 1.52 -12.90
N LYS A 221 4.28 2.51 -13.78
CA LYS A 221 5.38 2.67 -14.71
C LYS A 221 6.67 2.97 -13.96
N ARG A 222 7.78 2.39 -14.40
CA ARG A 222 9.12 2.67 -13.87
C ARG A 222 9.72 3.86 -14.58
N TYR A 223 10.45 4.63 -13.81
CA TYR A 223 11.21 5.78 -14.29
C TYR A 223 12.68 5.62 -13.89
N TYR A 224 13.54 6.03 -14.79
CA TYR A 224 14.98 6.08 -14.58
C TYR A 224 15.37 7.55 -14.73
N PHE A 225 15.71 8.18 -13.62
CA PHE A 225 16.19 9.55 -13.60
C PHE A 225 17.67 9.54 -13.25
N ASP A 226 18.46 10.24 -14.07
CA ASP A 226 19.88 10.48 -13.79
C ASP A 226 20.08 11.66 -12.82
N SER A 227 18.99 12.37 -12.52
CA SER A 227 18.98 13.55 -11.69
C SER A 227 19.18 13.21 -10.22
N CYS A 228 20.09 13.93 -9.58
CA CYS A 228 20.43 13.74 -8.17
C CYS A 228 19.80 14.80 -7.26
N SER A 229 19.60 16.03 -7.74
CA SER A 229 19.01 17.11 -6.94
C SER A 229 17.49 17.08 -6.96
N MET A 230 16.88 17.58 -5.88
CA MET A 230 15.42 17.68 -5.80
C MET A 230 14.82 18.53 -6.91
N GLU A 231 15.48 19.63 -7.26
CA GLU A 231 15.00 20.56 -8.28
C GLU A 231 14.97 19.87 -9.66
N GLU A 232 16.00 19.11 -9.99
CA GLU A 232 16.05 18.33 -11.22
C GLU A 232 14.98 17.24 -11.24
N ILE A 233 14.79 16.51 -10.12
CA ILE A 233 13.77 15.48 -10.00
C ILE A 233 12.37 16.07 -10.17
N GLU A 234 12.08 17.22 -9.54
CA GLU A 234 10.80 17.91 -9.70
C GLU A 234 10.58 18.35 -11.16
N MET A 235 11.64 18.82 -11.83
CA MET A 235 11.58 19.17 -13.24
C MET A 235 11.35 17.96 -14.14
N ASP A 236 11.96 16.82 -13.83
CA ASP A 236 11.75 15.58 -14.59
C ASP A 236 10.33 15.05 -14.44
N VAL A 237 9.77 15.07 -13.21
CA VAL A 237 8.36 14.74 -12.94
C VAL A 237 7.43 15.65 -13.74
N TYR A 238 7.74 16.95 -13.82
CA TYR A 238 6.98 17.90 -14.62
C TYR A 238 7.07 17.61 -16.12
N ARG A 239 8.29 17.39 -16.64
CA ARG A 239 8.53 17.10 -18.07
C ARG A 239 7.80 15.82 -18.53
N HIS A 240 7.73 14.81 -17.69
CA HIS A 240 7.02 13.56 -17.97
C HIS A 240 5.50 13.68 -17.82
N ASN A 241 4.99 14.84 -17.40
CA ASN A 241 3.56 15.12 -17.19
C ASN A 241 2.85 14.03 -16.36
N ILE A 242 3.50 13.60 -15.27
CA ILE A 242 2.99 12.61 -14.32
C ILE A 242 2.61 13.27 -13.00
N ASP A 243 1.73 12.62 -12.23
CA ASP A 243 1.28 13.16 -10.95
C ASP A 243 2.39 13.17 -9.89
N GLY A 244 3.38 12.31 -10.05
CA GLY A 244 4.55 12.20 -9.21
C GLY A 244 5.26 10.86 -9.35
N VAL A 245 6.28 10.68 -8.53
CA VAL A 245 7.03 9.42 -8.44
C VAL A 245 7.22 9.00 -6.98
N VAL A 246 7.42 7.71 -6.79
CA VAL A 246 7.77 7.10 -5.51
C VAL A 246 9.15 6.48 -5.64
N TYR A 247 10.07 6.95 -4.84
CA TYR A 247 11.37 6.37 -4.62
C TYR A 247 11.28 5.34 -3.50
N THR A 248 11.63 4.11 -3.78
CA THR A 248 11.73 3.03 -2.78
C THR A 248 13.19 2.72 -2.58
N SER A 249 13.70 2.91 -1.39
CA SER A 249 15.09 2.58 -1.03
C SER A 249 15.34 1.08 -1.16
N ASN A 250 16.39 0.72 -1.88
CA ASN A 250 16.81 -0.66 -2.03
C ASN A 250 17.43 -1.21 -0.74
N ASP A 251 17.89 -0.31 0.17
CA ASP A 251 18.57 -0.70 1.41
C ASP A 251 17.60 -1.04 2.53
N ASP A 252 16.55 -0.24 2.74
CA ASP A 252 15.66 -0.37 3.90
C ASP A 252 14.17 -0.35 3.56
N GLY A 253 13.82 -0.33 2.27
CA GLY A 253 12.44 -0.32 1.78
C GLY A 253 11.68 0.96 2.10
N LYS A 254 12.33 2.00 2.62
CA LYS A 254 11.69 3.29 2.87
C LYS A 254 11.20 3.91 1.58
N ARG A 255 10.07 4.59 1.68
CA ARG A 255 9.40 5.15 0.51
C ARG A 255 9.26 6.65 0.64
N TYR A 256 9.66 7.34 -0.41
CA TYR A 256 9.58 8.79 -0.54
C TYR A 256 8.81 9.15 -1.79
N LYS A 257 8.02 10.21 -1.74
CA LYS A 257 7.32 10.70 -2.93
C LYS A 257 7.78 12.11 -3.30
N VAL A 258 7.87 12.32 -4.60
CA VAL A 258 7.98 13.64 -5.20
C VAL A 258 6.73 13.83 -6.04
N LEU A 259 5.94 14.83 -5.72
CA LEU A 259 4.72 15.15 -6.44
C LEU A 259 4.98 16.26 -7.46
N ASN A 260 4.28 16.21 -8.59
CA ASN A 260 4.23 17.32 -9.50
C ASN A 260 3.65 18.54 -8.79
N TYR A 261 4.31 19.69 -8.92
CA TYR A 261 3.86 20.94 -8.29
C TYR A 261 2.38 21.24 -8.59
N TRP A 262 1.96 21.01 -9.82
CA TRP A 262 0.58 21.26 -10.29
C TRP A 262 -0.43 20.22 -9.81
N TYR A 263 0.01 19.10 -9.25
CA TYR A 263 -0.88 18.07 -8.69
C TYR A 263 -1.69 18.59 -7.51
N ASN A 264 -1.11 19.46 -6.68
CA ASN A 264 -1.75 19.99 -5.47
C ASN A 264 -2.76 21.12 -5.76
N ILE A 265 -2.89 21.55 -7.02
CA ILE A 265 -3.78 22.65 -7.44
C ILE A 265 -5.08 22.09 -8.06
N ARG A 266 -5.14 20.82 -8.35
CA ARG A 266 -6.36 20.11 -8.82
C ARG A 266 -7.16 19.58 -7.64
#